data_3733683c2b2da9e3617ee5eb6f86f72b
#
_entry.id   3733683c2b2da9e3617ee5eb6f86f72b
#
_cell.length_a   1.000
_cell.length_b   1.000
_cell.length_c   1.000
_cell.angle_alpha   90.00
_cell.angle_beta   90.00
_cell.angle_gamma   90.00
#
_symmetry.space_group_name_H-M   'P 1'
#
loop_
_entity.id
_entity.type
_entity.pdbx_description
1 polymer ?
#
loop_
_entity_poly.entity_id
_entity_poly.type
_entity_poly.pdbx_seq_one_letter_code
_entity_poly.pdbx_strand_id
1 'polypeptide(L)'
;MATQAAPTNRRGLLSRLCDARLETDALFEMVRPEAMYDRPIPERHRIVFYVGHLEAFDWNLFRSACDLASFHCEFDRLFAFGIDPVGGGLPTDRPQDWPRIREVNAYRERARQALDRSIEAAPLPEDGEGSFGQLLNVAIEHRLMHAETLAYMFHQMPFDHKRGAATARVFQGSSFTPGCVLIPAGRATLGQRRDSRSFGWDNEFEAHTVDVPEFTIDRYKVTNGQFRQFLEDGGYEDRALWGAAGWEWKTARRISHPAFWVRRGNAWAYRSIFDEIPLPLDWPVYTSHAEASAYARWAEKALPTEVQWHRAAYGTQGIHERTYPSADSTANLGQYPLPDALDPVPVNHTGVMGASAFGAEGMLGNGWEWTSTEFAPFPGFRPFACYPGYSAQFFDGKHYVLKGGSVRTASCMLRRSFRNWFQPHYQYVYAGFRCAGGPR
;
A
#
# COMPACT_ATOMS: atom_id res chain seq x y z
N MET A 1 -26.07 9.23 5.85
CA MET A 1 -25.80 8.90 7.26
C MET A 1 -24.44 9.47 7.60
N ALA A 2 -24.33 10.28 8.63
CA ALA A 2 -23.05 10.88 9.02
C ALA A 2 -22.07 9.76 9.41
N THR A 3 -20.95 9.67 8.71
CA THR A 3 -19.84 8.81 9.07
C THR A 3 -19.29 9.29 10.42
N GLN A 4 -19.65 8.58 11.49
CA GLN A 4 -19.05 8.79 12.80
C GLN A 4 -17.53 8.63 12.67
N ALA A 5 -16.78 9.52 13.30
CA ALA A 5 -15.36 9.30 13.55
C ALA A 5 -15.18 7.89 14.09
N ALA A 6 -14.17 7.16 13.60
CA ALA A 6 -13.93 5.77 14.00
C ALA A 6 -13.96 5.68 15.54
N PRO A 7 -14.72 4.77 16.12
CA PRO A 7 -14.87 4.70 17.58
C PRO A 7 -13.51 4.46 18.23
N THR A 8 -13.12 5.36 19.12
CA THR A 8 -11.85 5.32 19.85
C THR A 8 -11.95 4.53 21.16
N ASN A 9 -13.16 4.08 21.53
CA ASN A 9 -13.36 3.27 22.72
C ASN A 9 -12.98 1.80 22.48
N ARG A 10 -12.68 1.07 23.57
CA ARG A 10 -12.25 -0.34 23.53
C ARG A 10 -13.15 -1.20 22.65
N ARG A 11 -14.47 -1.12 22.84
CA ARG A 11 -15.44 -1.93 22.09
C ARG A 11 -15.41 -1.66 20.58
N GLY A 12 -15.28 -0.39 20.20
CA GLY A 12 -15.18 -0.03 18.79
C GLY A 12 -13.89 -0.50 18.13
N LEU A 13 -12.77 -0.47 18.85
CA LEU A 13 -11.49 -0.99 18.36
C LEU A 13 -11.54 -2.52 18.22
N LEU A 14 -12.15 -3.24 19.17
CA LEU A 14 -12.33 -4.69 19.06
C LEU A 14 -13.21 -5.06 17.85
N SER A 15 -14.29 -4.31 17.60
CA SER A 15 -15.10 -4.51 16.40
C SER A 15 -14.27 -4.34 15.12
N ARG A 16 -13.45 -3.29 15.03
CA ARG A 16 -12.56 -3.07 13.89
C ARG A 16 -11.52 -4.19 13.71
N LEU A 17 -11.00 -4.76 14.79
CA LEU A 17 -10.12 -5.93 14.70
C LEU A 17 -10.85 -7.14 14.12
N CYS A 18 -12.10 -7.38 14.56
CA CYS A 18 -12.92 -8.43 13.97
C CYS A 18 -13.17 -8.21 12.47
N ASP A 19 -13.50 -6.98 12.05
CA ASP A 19 -13.70 -6.64 10.64
C ASP A 19 -12.42 -6.87 9.82
N ALA A 20 -11.26 -6.46 10.32
CA ALA A 20 -9.97 -6.70 9.67
C ALA A 20 -9.63 -8.20 9.56
N ARG A 21 -10.00 -9.01 10.55
CA ARG A 21 -9.89 -10.48 10.48
C ARG A 21 -10.78 -11.07 9.40
N LEU A 22 -12.03 -10.63 9.31
CA LEU A 22 -12.96 -11.07 8.25
C LEU A 22 -12.44 -10.74 6.87
N GLU A 23 -11.84 -9.55 6.67
CA GLU A 23 -11.25 -9.17 5.39
C GLU A 23 -10.10 -10.10 4.97
N THR A 24 -9.18 -10.42 5.90
CA THR A 24 -8.08 -11.34 5.58
C THR A 24 -8.56 -12.78 5.42
N ASP A 25 -9.57 -13.21 6.16
CA ASP A 25 -10.15 -14.55 6.03
C ASP A 25 -10.80 -14.74 4.66
N ALA A 26 -11.57 -13.74 4.20
CA ALA A 26 -12.16 -13.75 2.87
C ALA A 26 -11.10 -13.84 1.75
N LEU A 27 -9.95 -13.19 1.93
CA LEU A 27 -8.82 -13.33 0.98
C LEU A 27 -8.27 -14.75 0.96
N PHE A 28 -8.05 -15.38 2.12
CA PHE A 28 -7.59 -16.77 2.16
C PHE A 28 -8.60 -17.76 1.57
N GLU A 29 -9.90 -17.50 1.69
CA GLU A 29 -10.95 -18.31 1.06
C GLU A 29 -10.89 -18.29 -0.49
N MET A 30 -10.31 -17.23 -1.08
CA MET A 30 -10.07 -17.16 -2.52
C MET A 30 -8.99 -18.14 -3.00
N VAL A 31 -8.14 -18.65 -2.12
CA VAL A 31 -7.05 -19.57 -2.47
C VAL A 31 -7.54 -21.00 -2.43
N ARG A 32 -7.23 -21.79 -3.46
CA ARG A 32 -7.52 -23.23 -3.43
C ARG A 32 -6.61 -23.96 -2.42
N PRO A 33 -7.09 -25.00 -1.73
CA PRO A 33 -6.31 -25.71 -0.70
C PRO A 33 -4.95 -26.21 -1.19
N GLU A 34 -4.86 -26.67 -2.42
CA GLU A 34 -3.64 -27.15 -3.08
C GLU A 34 -2.61 -26.05 -3.32
N ALA A 35 -3.04 -24.78 -3.39
CA ALA A 35 -2.20 -23.62 -3.65
C ALA A 35 -1.73 -22.90 -2.37
N MET A 36 -2.11 -23.37 -1.17
CA MET A 36 -1.72 -22.73 0.09
C MET A 36 -0.20 -22.67 0.33
N TYR A 37 0.56 -23.52 -0.34
CA TYR A 37 2.03 -23.51 -0.26
C TYR A 37 2.69 -22.80 -1.44
N ASP A 38 1.94 -22.16 -2.31
CA ASP A 38 2.49 -21.36 -3.40
C ASP A 38 3.22 -20.12 -2.88
N ARG A 39 4.17 -19.68 -3.69
CA ARG A 39 4.86 -18.39 -3.56
C ARG A 39 4.57 -17.57 -4.81
N PRO A 40 3.50 -16.78 -4.84
CA PRO A 40 3.09 -16.04 -6.03
C PRO A 40 4.11 -14.99 -6.48
N ILE A 41 4.86 -14.44 -5.54
CA ILE A 41 5.90 -13.43 -5.75
C ILE A 41 7.21 -13.95 -5.17
N PRO A 42 8.31 -14.00 -5.95
CA PRO A 42 9.59 -14.55 -5.49
C PRO A 42 10.14 -13.89 -4.21
N GLU A 43 9.93 -12.60 -4.05
CA GLU A 43 10.40 -11.78 -2.93
C GLU A 43 9.53 -11.92 -1.66
N ARG A 44 8.46 -12.71 -1.71
CA ARG A 44 7.52 -12.87 -0.58
C ARG A 44 7.54 -14.30 -0.04
N HIS A 45 6.99 -14.46 1.17
CA HIS A 45 6.78 -15.79 1.74
C HIS A 45 5.64 -16.54 1.02
N ARG A 46 5.54 -17.85 1.32
CA ARG A 46 4.42 -18.67 0.87
C ARG A 46 3.13 -18.26 1.55
N ILE A 47 2.00 -18.55 0.93
CA ILE A 47 0.68 -18.16 1.46
C ILE A 47 0.45 -18.74 2.86
N VAL A 48 0.85 -19.98 3.12
CA VAL A 48 0.75 -20.64 4.44
C VAL A 48 1.43 -19.84 5.55
N PHE A 49 2.53 -19.15 5.26
CA PHE A 49 3.16 -18.25 6.21
C PHE A 49 2.19 -17.18 6.70
N TYR A 50 1.49 -16.49 5.79
CA TYR A 50 0.59 -15.39 6.16
C TYR A 50 -0.62 -15.87 6.95
N VAL A 51 -1.09 -17.10 6.73
CA VAL A 51 -2.17 -17.70 7.56
C VAL A 51 -1.75 -17.79 9.02
N GLY A 52 -0.51 -18.17 9.30
CA GLY A 52 0.02 -18.21 10.67
C GLY A 52 0.48 -16.83 11.18
N HIS A 53 1.14 -16.04 10.31
CA HIS A 53 1.78 -14.77 10.68
C HIS A 53 0.81 -13.73 11.24
N LEU A 54 -0.35 -13.57 10.62
CA LEU A 54 -1.33 -12.59 11.06
C LEU A 54 -1.80 -12.86 12.50
N GLU A 55 -1.94 -14.11 12.86
CA GLU A 55 -2.35 -14.48 14.24
C GLU A 55 -1.17 -14.49 15.20
N ALA A 56 0.00 -14.94 14.76
CA ALA A 56 1.21 -14.91 15.57
C ALA A 56 1.65 -13.47 15.89
N PHE A 57 1.43 -12.53 14.97
CA PHE A 57 1.69 -11.12 15.21
C PHE A 57 0.79 -10.59 16.34
N ASP A 58 -0.54 -10.74 16.20
CA ASP A 58 -1.50 -10.31 17.22
C ASP A 58 -1.17 -11.00 18.56
N TRP A 59 -0.90 -12.32 18.54
CA TRP A 59 -0.52 -13.09 19.71
C TRP A 59 0.72 -12.54 20.41
N ASN A 60 1.80 -12.34 19.68
CA ASN A 60 3.07 -11.84 20.23
C ASN A 60 2.96 -10.39 20.73
N LEU A 61 2.11 -9.58 20.09
CA LEU A 61 1.85 -8.20 20.50
C LEU A 61 1.11 -8.11 21.85
N PHE A 62 0.12 -8.97 22.06
CA PHE A 62 -0.77 -8.88 23.23
C PHE A 62 -0.47 -9.85 24.36
N ARG A 63 0.21 -10.98 24.11
CA ARG A 63 0.36 -12.03 25.13
C ARG A 63 0.98 -11.55 26.43
N SER A 64 1.98 -10.67 26.40
CA SER A 64 2.61 -10.11 27.61
C SER A 64 1.65 -9.19 28.35
N ALA A 65 0.91 -8.36 27.64
CA ALA A 65 -0.04 -7.43 28.21
C ALA A 65 -1.28 -8.12 28.82
N CYS A 66 -1.62 -9.30 28.30
CA CYS A 66 -2.74 -10.13 28.79
C CYS A 66 -2.29 -11.25 29.72
N ASP A 67 -1.01 -11.30 30.11
CA ASP A 67 -0.43 -12.37 30.97
C ASP A 67 -0.73 -13.79 30.42
N LEU A 68 -0.59 -13.98 29.10
CA LEU A 68 -0.86 -15.25 28.45
C LEU A 68 0.43 -16.03 28.21
N ALA A 69 0.46 -17.27 28.71
CA ALA A 69 1.52 -18.20 28.45
C ALA A 69 1.49 -18.70 26.99
N SER A 70 2.66 -18.80 26.34
CA SER A 70 2.71 -19.40 25.01
C SER A 70 2.21 -20.84 25.03
N PHE A 71 1.36 -21.17 24.09
CA PHE A 71 0.85 -22.53 23.90
C PHE A 71 1.49 -23.27 22.72
N HIS A 72 2.32 -22.57 21.92
CA HIS A 72 3.05 -23.14 20.80
C HIS A 72 4.29 -22.29 20.44
N CYS A 73 5.31 -22.33 21.30
CA CYS A 73 6.52 -21.49 21.15
C CYS A 73 7.23 -21.60 19.79
N GLU A 74 7.13 -22.73 19.12
CA GLU A 74 7.70 -22.93 17.79
C GLU A 74 6.96 -22.10 16.75
N PHE A 75 5.62 -22.13 16.72
CA PHE A 75 4.83 -21.35 15.77
C PHE A 75 4.85 -19.86 16.10
N ASP A 76 4.85 -19.49 17.39
CA ASP A 76 5.01 -18.08 17.80
C ASP A 76 6.29 -17.46 17.20
N ARG A 77 7.36 -18.27 17.07
CA ARG A 77 8.63 -17.84 16.46
C ARG A 77 8.65 -18.00 14.95
N LEU A 78 8.17 -19.14 14.42
CA LEU A 78 8.16 -19.41 12.97
C LEU A 78 7.39 -18.34 12.20
N PHE A 79 6.27 -17.90 12.72
CA PHE A 79 5.40 -16.91 12.09
C PHE A 79 5.66 -15.47 12.54
N ALA A 80 6.67 -15.22 13.40
CA ALA A 80 7.06 -13.88 13.84
C ALA A 80 7.96 -13.12 12.85
N PHE A 81 8.50 -13.79 11.83
CA PHE A 81 9.44 -13.17 10.88
C PHE A 81 8.78 -12.02 10.11
N GLY A 82 9.60 -11.01 9.76
CA GLY A 82 9.19 -9.97 8.82
C GLY A 82 8.96 -10.52 7.41
N ILE A 83 8.23 -9.75 6.61
CA ILE A 83 7.87 -10.15 5.24
C ILE A 83 9.00 -9.98 4.22
N ASP A 84 10.04 -9.21 4.56
CA ASP A 84 11.18 -9.01 3.68
C ASP A 84 12.28 -10.03 3.96
N PRO A 85 12.90 -10.57 2.91
CA PRO A 85 13.99 -11.54 3.07
C PRO A 85 15.17 -10.95 3.87
N VAL A 86 15.65 -11.70 4.84
CA VAL A 86 16.82 -11.29 5.62
C VAL A 86 18.04 -11.20 4.70
N GLY A 87 18.71 -10.04 4.70
CA GLY A 87 19.91 -9.82 3.88
C GLY A 87 19.63 -9.56 2.39
N GLY A 88 18.37 -9.32 1.98
CA GLY A 88 18.00 -8.98 0.60
C GLY A 88 18.05 -10.16 -0.39
N GLY A 89 18.26 -11.38 0.09
CA GLY A 89 18.19 -12.61 -0.72
C GLY A 89 16.75 -13.08 -0.93
N LEU A 90 16.52 -13.87 -1.99
CA LEU A 90 15.22 -14.53 -2.17
C LEU A 90 15.04 -15.66 -1.15
N PRO A 91 13.83 -15.89 -0.63
CA PRO A 91 13.56 -17.03 0.24
C PRO A 91 13.83 -18.36 -0.47
N THR A 92 14.51 -19.28 0.19
CA THR A 92 14.94 -20.58 -0.36
C THR A 92 14.14 -21.76 0.15
N ASP A 93 13.18 -21.54 1.07
CA ASP A 93 12.34 -22.57 1.66
C ASP A 93 11.46 -23.26 0.62
N ARG A 94 11.16 -24.53 0.87
CA ARG A 94 10.30 -25.39 0.03
C ARG A 94 8.96 -25.64 0.71
N PRO A 95 7.92 -26.07 -0.03
CA PRO A 95 6.59 -26.37 0.54
C PRO A 95 6.65 -27.31 1.75
N GLN A 96 7.51 -28.35 1.70
CA GLN A 96 7.65 -29.35 2.78
C GLN A 96 8.36 -28.83 4.02
N ASP A 97 8.99 -27.67 3.97
CA ASP A 97 9.64 -27.05 5.14
C ASP A 97 8.61 -26.35 6.05
N TRP A 98 7.35 -26.27 5.63
CA TRP A 98 6.26 -25.63 6.36
C TRP A 98 5.33 -26.63 7.04
N PRO A 99 4.75 -26.27 8.20
CA PRO A 99 3.73 -27.09 8.89
C PRO A 99 2.52 -27.37 7.98
N ARG A 100 1.80 -28.44 8.30
CA ARG A 100 0.55 -28.75 7.57
C ARG A 100 -0.49 -27.67 7.83
N ILE A 101 -1.20 -27.26 6.80
CA ILE A 101 -2.20 -26.18 6.87
C ILE A 101 -3.23 -26.41 8.01
N ARG A 102 -3.61 -27.65 8.30
CA ARG A 102 -4.50 -27.99 9.40
C ARG A 102 -3.92 -27.62 10.78
N GLU A 103 -2.60 -27.73 10.96
CA GLU A 103 -1.91 -27.40 12.21
C GLU A 103 -1.80 -25.87 12.35
N VAL A 104 -1.55 -25.18 11.23
CA VAL A 104 -1.55 -23.70 11.19
C VAL A 104 -2.94 -23.15 11.48
N ASN A 105 -4.00 -23.73 10.93
CA ASN A 105 -5.37 -23.33 11.22
C ASN A 105 -5.74 -23.57 12.70
N ALA A 106 -5.35 -24.72 13.28
CA ALA A 106 -5.59 -24.99 14.70
C ALA A 106 -4.85 -23.98 15.61
N TYR A 107 -3.61 -23.61 15.25
CA TYR A 107 -2.87 -22.54 15.94
C TYR A 107 -3.60 -21.19 15.85
N ARG A 108 -4.01 -20.81 14.64
CA ARG A 108 -4.76 -19.58 14.35
C ARG A 108 -6.03 -19.48 15.21
N GLU A 109 -6.86 -20.51 15.19
CA GLU A 109 -8.11 -20.55 15.96
C GLU A 109 -7.86 -20.42 17.46
N ARG A 110 -6.85 -21.13 17.98
CA ARG A 110 -6.50 -21.08 19.40
C ARG A 110 -5.97 -19.71 19.82
N ALA A 111 -5.13 -19.07 19.00
CA ALA A 111 -4.63 -17.73 19.26
C ALA A 111 -5.78 -16.71 19.32
N ARG A 112 -6.69 -16.72 18.34
CA ARG A 112 -7.88 -15.86 18.33
C ARG A 112 -8.73 -16.05 19.57
N GLN A 113 -9.11 -17.30 19.87
CA GLN A 113 -9.96 -17.59 21.03
C GLN A 113 -9.33 -17.16 22.36
N ALA A 114 -8.00 -17.30 22.50
CA ALA A 114 -7.32 -16.88 23.71
C ALA A 114 -7.28 -15.35 23.83
N LEU A 115 -6.98 -14.64 22.73
CA LEU A 115 -6.99 -13.18 22.71
C LEU A 115 -8.39 -12.59 22.91
N ASP A 116 -9.40 -13.11 22.24
CA ASP A 116 -10.78 -12.62 22.34
C ASP A 116 -11.34 -12.70 23.76
N ARG A 117 -10.90 -13.72 24.55
CA ARG A 117 -11.29 -13.85 25.97
C ARG A 117 -10.54 -12.88 26.88
N SER A 118 -9.36 -12.46 26.53
CA SER A 118 -8.44 -11.78 27.46
C SER A 118 -8.22 -10.31 27.14
N ILE A 119 -8.30 -9.93 25.87
CA ILE A 119 -7.88 -8.59 25.41
C ILE A 119 -8.79 -7.48 25.92
N GLU A 120 -10.10 -7.73 26.04
CA GLU A 120 -11.05 -6.71 26.49
C GLU A 120 -10.80 -6.30 27.97
N ALA A 121 -10.40 -7.26 28.78
CA ALA A 121 -10.13 -7.07 30.20
C ALA A 121 -8.65 -6.78 30.50
N ALA A 122 -7.79 -6.70 29.47
CA ALA A 122 -6.36 -6.49 29.66
C ALA A 122 -6.09 -5.19 30.45
N PRO A 123 -5.20 -5.21 31.45
CA PRO A 123 -4.88 -4.04 32.28
C PRO A 123 -3.89 -3.10 31.56
N LEU A 124 -4.28 -2.58 30.40
CA LEU A 124 -3.48 -1.68 29.58
C LEU A 124 -3.78 -0.22 29.89
N PRO A 125 -2.78 0.68 29.79
CA PRO A 125 -3.00 2.12 29.88
C PRO A 125 -4.07 2.59 28.88
N GLU A 126 -4.82 3.62 29.23
CA GLU A 126 -5.80 4.22 28.31
C GLU A 126 -5.12 5.05 27.23
N ASP A 127 -4.03 5.78 27.56
CA ASP A 127 -3.31 6.68 26.69
C ASP A 127 -1.79 6.42 26.72
N GLY A 128 -1.09 6.91 25.71
CA GLY A 128 0.36 6.86 25.61
C GLY A 128 0.90 5.59 24.95
N GLU A 129 2.21 5.43 25.05
CA GLU A 129 2.91 4.27 24.48
C GLU A 129 2.54 2.98 25.21
N GLY A 130 2.25 1.93 24.46
CA GLY A 130 1.76 0.65 24.98
C GLY A 130 0.28 0.68 25.41
N SER A 131 -0.44 1.77 25.15
CA SER A 131 -1.86 1.86 25.48
C SER A 131 -2.70 0.86 24.69
N PHE A 132 -3.87 0.55 25.22
CA PHE A 132 -4.85 -0.31 24.55
C PHE A 132 -5.17 0.20 23.14
N GLY A 133 -5.36 1.52 22.98
CA GLY A 133 -5.62 2.14 21.70
C GLY A 133 -4.47 1.99 20.73
N GLN A 134 -3.22 2.16 21.16
CA GLN A 134 -2.05 1.98 20.31
C GLN A 134 -1.91 0.53 19.85
N LEU A 135 -1.94 -0.44 20.77
CA LEU A 135 -1.74 -1.85 20.42
C LEU A 135 -2.84 -2.36 19.47
N LEU A 136 -4.11 -1.99 19.70
CA LEU A 136 -5.21 -2.38 18.82
C LEU A 136 -5.07 -1.78 17.41
N ASN A 137 -4.71 -0.50 17.30
CA ASN A 137 -4.52 0.11 16.00
C ASN A 137 -3.29 -0.49 15.27
N VAL A 138 -2.20 -0.82 15.98
CA VAL A 138 -1.07 -1.57 15.41
C VAL A 138 -1.53 -2.92 14.85
N ALA A 139 -2.30 -3.71 15.61
CA ALA A 139 -2.82 -5.00 15.15
C ALA A 139 -3.75 -4.84 13.94
N ILE A 140 -4.69 -3.90 14.00
CA ILE A 140 -5.67 -3.64 12.94
C ILE A 140 -4.95 -3.22 11.64
N GLU A 141 -4.12 -2.18 11.71
CA GLU A 141 -3.48 -1.65 10.50
C GLU A 141 -2.41 -2.60 9.95
N HIS A 142 -1.66 -3.32 10.78
CA HIS A 142 -0.75 -4.37 10.34
C HIS A 142 -1.51 -5.43 9.52
N ARG A 143 -2.66 -5.89 10.02
CA ARG A 143 -3.49 -6.87 9.33
C ARG A 143 -4.04 -6.33 8.00
N LEU A 144 -4.50 -5.08 7.97
CA LEU A 144 -5.02 -4.43 6.77
C LEU A 144 -3.93 -4.14 5.73
N MET A 145 -2.69 -3.82 6.14
CA MET A 145 -1.54 -3.75 5.23
C MET A 145 -1.25 -5.11 4.60
N HIS A 146 -1.38 -6.19 5.39
CA HIS A 146 -1.25 -7.54 4.86
C HIS A 146 -2.43 -7.95 3.96
N ALA A 147 -3.64 -7.45 4.19
CA ALA A 147 -4.76 -7.66 3.27
C ALA A 147 -4.44 -7.12 1.87
N GLU A 148 -3.86 -5.92 1.77
CA GLU A 148 -3.39 -5.37 0.49
C GLU A 148 -2.21 -6.18 -0.08
N THR A 149 -1.27 -6.61 0.77
CA THR A 149 -0.15 -7.49 0.37
C THR A 149 -0.67 -8.80 -0.24
N LEU A 150 -1.61 -9.46 0.43
CA LEU A 150 -2.23 -10.68 -0.08
C LEU A 150 -2.97 -10.43 -1.40
N ALA A 151 -3.67 -9.30 -1.53
CA ALA A 151 -4.40 -8.97 -2.75
C ALA A 151 -3.45 -8.90 -3.96
N TYR A 152 -2.34 -8.17 -3.88
CA TYR A 152 -1.40 -8.11 -5.01
C TYR A 152 -0.60 -9.42 -5.20
N MET A 153 -0.37 -10.21 -4.15
CA MET A 153 0.19 -11.55 -4.29
C MET A 153 -0.77 -12.48 -5.04
N PHE A 154 -2.05 -12.48 -4.67
CA PHE A 154 -3.06 -13.32 -5.33
C PHE A 154 -3.32 -12.88 -6.78
N HIS A 155 -3.10 -11.62 -7.09
CA HIS A 155 -3.12 -11.11 -8.46
C HIS A 155 -2.09 -11.84 -9.34
N GLN A 156 -0.91 -12.18 -8.80
CA GLN A 156 0.15 -12.89 -9.52
C GLN A 156 -0.01 -14.43 -9.55
N MET A 157 -0.96 -14.99 -8.80
CA MET A 157 -1.22 -16.43 -8.80
C MET A 157 -1.81 -16.90 -10.15
N PRO A 158 -1.56 -18.16 -10.55
CA PRO A 158 -2.34 -18.82 -11.61
C PRO A 158 -3.85 -18.70 -11.37
N PHE A 159 -4.62 -18.50 -12.43
CA PHE A 159 -6.07 -18.28 -12.29
C PHE A 159 -6.78 -19.52 -11.72
N ASP A 160 -6.34 -20.71 -12.11
CA ASP A 160 -6.86 -22.01 -11.64
C ASP A 160 -6.49 -22.33 -10.18
N HIS A 161 -5.58 -21.60 -9.57
CA HIS A 161 -5.24 -21.68 -8.14
C HIS A 161 -6.15 -20.82 -7.25
N LYS A 162 -7.05 -20.06 -7.85
CA LYS A 162 -8.00 -19.19 -7.16
C LYS A 162 -9.44 -19.67 -7.30
N ARG A 163 -10.24 -19.32 -6.29
CA ARG A 163 -11.70 -19.47 -6.30
C ARG A 163 -12.29 -18.09 -6.54
N GLY A 164 -13.25 -18.00 -7.42
CA GLY A 164 -13.93 -16.76 -7.78
C GLY A 164 -14.29 -16.78 -9.26
N ALA A 165 -15.21 -15.95 -9.64
CA ALA A 165 -15.59 -15.77 -11.03
C ALA A 165 -14.97 -14.48 -11.57
N ALA A 166 -14.61 -14.49 -12.84
CA ALA A 166 -14.28 -13.31 -13.61
C ALA A 166 -15.52 -12.42 -13.77
N THR A 167 -15.89 -11.70 -12.73
CA THR A 167 -16.89 -10.64 -12.77
C THR A 167 -16.20 -9.28 -12.68
N ALA A 168 -15.01 -9.17 -13.29
CA ALA A 168 -14.34 -7.89 -13.38
C ALA A 168 -15.31 -6.90 -14.07
N ARG A 169 -15.95 -6.04 -13.28
CA ARG A 169 -16.61 -4.86 -13.83
C ARG A 169 -15.49 -4.00 -14.42
N VAL A 170 -15.30 -4.13 -15.72
CA VAL A 170 -14.45 -3.17 -16.45
C VAL A 170 -15.20 -1.85 -16.42
N PHE A 171 -14.83 -0.99 -15.48
CA PHE A 171 -15.34 0.36 -15.44
C PHE A 171 -14.83 1.10 -16.68
N GLN A 172 -15.75 1.65 -17.46
CA GLN A 172 -15.39 2.51 -18.58
C GLN A 172 -15.34 3.95 -18.11
N GLY A 173 -14.23 4.63 -18.40
CA GLY A 173 -14.10 6.06 -18.18
C GLY A 173 -14.78 6.88 -19.26
N SER A 174 -15.09 8.12 -18.95
CA SER A 174 -15.39 9.14 -19.96
C SER A 174 -14.06 9.60 -20.61
N SER A 175 -14.13 10.19 -21.79
CA SER A 175 -12.94 10.83 -22.38
C SER A 175 -12.37 11.87 -21.40
N PHE A 176 -11.04 11.90 -21.26
CA PHE A 176 -10.35 12.91 -20.46
C PHE A 176 -9.17 13.49 -21.26
N THR A 177 -8.82 14.71 -20.94
CA THR A 177 -7.64 15.36 -21.53
C THR A 177 -6.51 15.32 -20.51
N PRO A 178 -5.40 14.64 -20.80
CA PRO A 178 -4.18 14.74 -20.00
C PRO A 178 -3.73 16.21 -19.90
N GLY A 179 -3.14 16.57 -18.77
CA GLY A 179 -2.65 17.93 -18.57
C GLY A 179 -1.95 18.06 -17.24
N CYS A 180 -1.32 19.20 -17.03
CA CYS A 180 -0.68 19.57 -15.77
C CYS A 180 -1.46 20.66 -15.08
N VAL A 181 -1.37 20.70 -13.77
CA VAL A 181 -1.87 21.78 -12.93
C VAL A 181 -0.69 22.50 -12.29
N LEU A 182 -0.79 23.82 -12.16
CA LEU A 182 0.18 24.66 -11.47
C LEU A 182 -0.07 24.59 -9.98
N ILE A 183 0.95 24.29 -9.22
CA ILE A 183 0.94 24.30 -7.76
C ILE A 183 1.73 25.51 -7.29
N PRO A 184 1.06 26.55 -6.75
CA PRO A 184 1.75 27.75 -6.28
C PRO A 184 2.71 27.45 -5.14
N ALA A 185 3.79 28.23 -5.05
CA ALA A 185 4.71 28.18 -3.91
C ALA A 185 3.94 28.28 -2.60
N GLY A 186 4.43 27.63 -1.57
CA GLY A 186 3.78 27.62 -0.27
C GLY A 186 4.38 26.57 0.66
N ARG A 187 3.66 26.22 1.71
CA ARG A 187 4.13 25.31 2.75
C ARG A 187 3.42 23.98 2.69
N ALA A 188 4.13 22.92 3.06
CA ALA A 188 3.59 21.58 3.26
C ALA A 188 3.93 21.11 4.68
N THR A 189 2.94 20.61 5.43
CA THR A 189 3.12 20.05 6.77
C THR A 189 3.04 18.54 6.70
N LEU A 190 4.21 17.90 6.68
CA LEU A 190 4.33 16.45 6.70
C LEU A 190 4.19 15.90 8.12
N GLY A 191 3.74 14.66 8.21
CA GLY A 191 3.57 13.96 9.47
C GLY A 191 2.38 14.44 10.30
N GLN A 192 2.35 14.02 11.56
CA GLN A 192 1.37 14.44 12.56
C GLN A 192 2.03 14.63 13.92
N ARG A 193 1.36 15.36 14.80
CA ARG A 193 1.86 15.61 16.16
C ARG A 193 1.62 14.39 17.04
N ARG A 194 2.56 14.10 17.96
CA ARG A 194 2.43 12.99 18.93
C ARG A 194 1.29 13.15 19.91
N ASP A 195 0.89 14.39 20.19
CA ASP A 195 -0.28 14.69 21.03
C ASP A 195 -1.61 14.65 20.26
N SER A 196 -1.59 14.22 19.00
CA SER A 196 -2.80 13.94 18.23
C SER A 196 -3.58 12.78 18.85
N ARG A 197 -4.91 12.88 18.82
CA ARG A 197 -5.80 11.77 19.21
C ARG A 197 -5.91 10.71 18.12
N SER A 198 -5.41 10.97 16.93
CA SER A 198 -5.44 10.02 15.81
C SER A 198 -4.23 9.10 15.88
N PHE A 199 -4.43 7.83 15.61
CA PHE A 199 -3.34 6.89 15.46
C PHE A 199 -2.47 7.27 14.25
N GLY A 200 -1.16 7.03 14.37
CA GLY A 200 -0.17 7.06 13.30
C GLY A 200 0.95 6.12 13.64
N TRP A 201 1.62 5.60 12.62
CA TRP A 201 2.82 4.77 12.79
C TRP A 201 4.02 5.61 13.22
N ASP A 202 5.05 4.97 13.72
CA ASP A 202 6.26 5.62 14.25
C ASP A 202 6.93 6.59 13.24
N ASN A 203 6.92 6.27 11.94
CA ASN A 203 7.47 7.10 10.86
C ASN A 203 6.59 8.30 10.45
N GLU A 204 5.39 8.42 11.02
CA GLU A 204 4.50 9.55 10.78
C GLU A 204 4.73 10.74 11.73
N PHE A 205 5.71 10.66 12.64
CA PHE A 205 6.04 11.68 13.65
C PHE A 205 7.48 12.18 13.52
N GLU A 206 7.78 13.47 13.85
CA GLU A 206 6.89 14.54 14.26
C GLU A 206 6.41 15.36 13.06
N ALA A 207 5.29 16.06 13.24
CA ALA A 207 4.83 17.04 12.27
C ALA A 207 5.89 18.14 12.06
N HIS A 208 6.23 18.39 10.81
CA HIS A 208 7.18 19.45 10.44
C HIS A 208 6.74 20.09 9.14
N THR A 209 7.11 21.35 8.98
CA THR A 209 6.68 22.13 7.82
C THR A 209 7.87 22.45 6.93
N VAL A 210 7.67 22.31 5.62
CA VAL A 210 8.67 22.54 4.58
C VAL A 210 8.12 23.56 3.59
N ASP A 211 8.96 24.51 3.16
CA ASP A 211 8.64 25.42 2.07
C ASP A 211 8.78 24.69 0.73
N VAL A 212 7.77 24.84 -0.13
CA VAL A 212 7.69 24.20 -1.44
C VAL A 212 7.66 25.28 -2.51
N PRO A 213 8.66 25.36 -3.39
CA PRO A 213 8.63 26.25 -4.55
C PRO A 213 7.44 25.96 -5.48
N GLU A 214 7.10 26.90 -6.33
CA GLU A 214 6.12 26.68 -7.40
C GLU A 214 6.58 25.57 -8.35
N PHE A 215 5.66 24.72 -8.77
CA PHE A 215 5.91 23.61 -9.72
C PHE A 215 4.64 23.22 -10.46
N THR A 216 4.78 22.45 -11.51
CA THR A 216 3.64 21.79 -12.17
C THR A 216 3.58 20.31 -11.82
N ILE A 217 2.38 19.74 -11.78
CA ILE A 217 2.18 18.29 -11.58
C ILE A 217 1.09 17.79 -12.54
N ASP A 218 1.19 16.54 -12.98
CA ASP A 218 0.15 15.95 -13.82
C ASP A 218 -1.20 15.94 -13.08
N ARG A 219 -2.26 16.31 -13.80
CA ARG A 219 -3.63 16.33 -13.26
C ARG A 219 -4.04 14.94 -12.79
N TYR A 220 -3.77 13.91 -13.58
CA TYR A 220 -4.08 12.50 -13.32
C TYR A 220 -2.81 11.68 -13.15
N LYS A 221 -2.94 10.47 -12.59
CA LYS A 221 -1.90 9.44 -12.68
C LYS A 221 -1.62 9.12 -14.15
N VAL A 222 -0.38 8.73 -14.46
CA VAL A 222 -0.02 8.23 -15.79
C VAL A 222 -0.84 6.99 -16.09
N THR A 223 -1.44 6.95 -17.28
CA THR A 223 -2.33 5.85 -17.69
C THR A 223 -1.58 4.77 -18.48
N ASN A 224 -2.20 3.59 -18.59
CA ASN A 224 -1.71 2.52 -19.46
C ASN A 224 -1.51 3.00 -20.91
N GLY A 225 -2.41 3.85 -21.42
CA GLY A 225 -2.27 4.40 -22.78
C GLY A 225 -1.02 5.26 -22.96
N GLN A 226 -0.75 6.14 -21.99
CA GLN A 226 0.45 6.99 -22.01
C GLN A 226 1.73 6.14 -21.83
N PHE A 227 1.70 5.16 -20.93
CA PHE A 227 2.86 4.30 -20.69
C PHE A 227 3.13 3.36 -21.88
N ARG A 228 2.08 2.94 -22.60
CA ARG A 228 2.23 2.20 -23.85
C ARG A 228 3.00 3.00 -24.89
N GLN A 229 2.76 4.30 -25.01
CA GLN A 229 3.53 5.16 -25.92
C GLN A 229 5.02 5.16 -25.57
N PHE A 230 5.37 5.31 -24.27
CA PHE A 230 6.75 5.20 -23.79
C PHE A 230 7.40 3.86 -24.21
N LEU A 231 6.65 2.76 -24.07
CA LEU A 231 7.14 1.44 -24.46
C LEU A 231 7.33 1.35 -25.99
N GLU A 232 6.36 1.82 -26.78
CA GLU A 232 6.40 1.80 -28.24
C GLU A 232 7.51 2.71 -28.80
N ASP A 233 7.87 3.78 -28.11
CA ASP A 233 9.00 4.66 -28.44
C ASP A 233 10.37 4.09 -28.03
N GLY A 234 10.43 2.83 -27.59
CA GLY A 234 11.68 2.17 -27.22
C GLY A 234 12.18 2.49 -25.80
N GLY A 235 11.30 2.94 -24.90
CA GLY A 235 11.68 3.35 -23.56
C GLY A 235 12.35 2.27 -22.71
N TYR A 236 12.07 0.99 -22.98
CA TYR A 236 12.77 -0.12 -22.32
C TYR A 236 14.13 -0.44 -22.94
N GLU A 237 14.41 -0.02 -24.15
CA GLU A 237 15.66 -0.25 -24.88
C GLU A 237 16.64 0.91 -24.71
N ASP A 238 16.16 2.13 -24.44
CA ASP A 238 17.00 3.30 -24.26
C ASP A 238 17.64 3.35 -22.85
N ARG A 239 18.94 2.99 -22.81
CA ARG A 239 19.75 2.99 -21.58
C ARG A 239 19.80 4.36 -20.90
N ALA A 240 19.71 5.46 -21.65
CA ALA A 240 19.84 6.82 -21.12
C ALA A 240 18.66 7.21 -20.19
N LEU A 241 17.51 6.58 -20.37
CA LEU A 241 16.31 6.82 -19.56
C LEU A 241 16.37 6.16 -18.17
N TRP A 242 17.26 5.18 -17.98
CA TRP A 242 17.32 4.39 -16.75
C TRP A 242 18.49 4.80 -15.84
N GLY A 243 18.27 4.82 -14.55
CA GLY A 243 19.38 4.83 -13.58
C GLY A 243 20.18 3.53 -13.64
N ALA A 244 21.44 3.55 -13.21
CA ALA A 244 22.34 2.39 -13.33
C ALA A 244 21.74 1.11 -12.72
N ALA A 245 21.31 1.17 -11.46
CA ALA A 245 20.71 0.03 -10.76
C ALA A 245 19.40 -0.46 -11.41
N GLY A 246 18.56 0.47 -11.89
CA GLY A 246 17.32 0.11 -12.61
C GLY A 246 17.59 -0.60 -13.93
N TRP A 247 18.60 -0.16 -14.66
CA TRP A 247 19.02 -0.82 -15.90
C TRP A 247 19.57 -2.23 -15.65
N GLU A 248 20.44 -2.38 -14.67
CA GLU A 248 20.99 -3.68 -14.26
C GLU A 248 19.90 -4.66 -13.85
N TRP A 249 18.99 -4.21 -12.98
CA TRP A 249 17.83 -5.01 -12.56
C TRP A 249 16.97 -5.46 -13.75
N LYS A 250 16.52 -4.50 -14.56
CA LYS A 250 15.68 -4.79 -15.73
C LYS A 250 16.34 -5.76 -16.69
N THR A 251 17.64 -5.59 -16.93
CA THR A 251 18.41 -6.46 -17.83
C THR A 251 18.57 -7.86 -17.26
N ALA A 252 18.96 -7.97 -15.99
CA ALA A 252 19.13 -9.25 -15.30
C ALA A 252 17.82 -10.05 -15.20
N ARG A 253 16.71 -9.37 -14.96
CA ARG A 253 15.37 -9.95 -14.85
C ARG A 253 14.61 -10.02 -16.19
N ARG A 254 15.19 -9.52 -17.27
CA ARG A 254 14.58 -9.45 -18.62
C ARG A 254 13.22 -8.75 -18.60
N ILE A 255 13.09 -7.66 -17.83
CA ILE A 255 11.87 -6.87 -17.76
C ILE A 255 11.73 -6.05 -19.04
N SER A 256 10.60 -6.15 -19.70
CA SER A 256 10.30 -5.47 -20.98
C SER A 256 8.94 -4.76 -21.00
N HIS A 257 8.18 -4.85 -19.91
CA HIS A 257 6.87 -4.23 -19.73
C HIS A 257 6.46 -4.28 -18.25
N PRO A 258 5.44 -3.52 -17.81
CA PRO A 258 4.90 -3.57 -16.46
C PRO A 258 4.39 -4.97 -16.08
N ALA A 259 4.54 -5.36 -14.80
CA ALA A 259 4.22 -6.71 -14.31
C ALA A 259 2.75 -7.13 -14.48
N PHE A 260 1.83 -6.16 -14.58
CA PHE A 260 0.40 -6.41 -14.77
C PHE A 260 0.00 -6.50 -16.26
N TRP A 261 0.93 -6.30 -17.19
CA TRP A 261 0.67 -6.42 -18.61
C TRP A 261 1.05 -7.81 -19.12
N VAL A 262 0.31 -8.27 -20.13
CA VAL A 262 0.56 -9.56 -20.79
C VAL A 262 0.57 -9.35 -22.29
N ARG A 263 1.60 -9.87 -22.97
CA ARG A 263 1.67 -9.82 -24.42
C ARG A 263 0.81 -10.92 -25.03
N ARG A 264 -0.11 -10.55 -25.92
CA ARG A 264 -0.95 -11.48 -26.69
C ARG A 264 -0.84 -11.20 -28.17
N GLY A 265 0.08 -11.91 -28.85
CA GLY A 265 0.42 -11.60 -30.24
C GLY A 265 0.94 -10.16 -30.38
N ASN A 266 0.25 -9.34 -31.17
CA ASN A 266 0.58 -7.93 -31.36
C ASN A 266 -0.18 -6.99 -30.38
N ALA A 267 -1.04 -7.51 -29.52
CA ALA A 267 -1.81 -6.72 -28.56
C ALA A 267 -1.29 -6.86 -27.13
N TRP A 268 -1.65 -5.89 -26.30
CA TRP A 268 -1.44 -5.93 -24.87
C TRP A 268 -2.76 -6.25 -24.17
N ALA A 269 -2.69 -7.11 -23.17
CA ALA A 269 -3.75 -7.40 -22.22
C ALA A 269 -3.32 -6.94 -20.82
N TYR A 270 -4.29 -6.71 -19.96
CA TYR A 270 -4.10 -6.49 -18.54
C TYR A 270 -4.46 -7.78 -17.78
N ARG A 271 -3.55 -8.21 -16.91
CA ARG A 271 -3.80 -9.31 -15.99
C ARG A 271 -4.63 -8.78 -14.82
N SER A 272 -5.95 -9.02 -14.83
CA SER A 272 -6.79 -8.78 -13.66
C SER A 272 -6.66 -9.91 -12.64
N ILE A 273 -7.32 -9.78 -11.49
CA ILE A 273 -7.17 -10.79 -10.43
C ILE A 273 -7.68 -12.18 -10.85
N PHE A 274 -8.69 -12.28 -11.71
CA PHE A 274 -9.31 -13.54 -12.12
C PHE A 274 -9.24 -13.83 -13.61
N ASP A 275 -8.84 -12.89 -14.44
CA ASP A 275 -8.90 -13.01 -15.89
C ASP A 275 -7.86 -12.10 -16.57
N GLU A 276 -7.69 -12.27 -17.87
CA GLU A 276 -6.98 -11.33 -18.74
C GLU A 276 -7.99 -10.56 -19.58
N ILE A 277 -7.93 -9.25 -19.51
CA ILE A 277 -8.79 -8.35 -20.27
C ILE A 277 -7.96 -7.53 -21.27
N PRO A 278 -8.56 -7.02 -22.36
CA PRO A 278 -7.86 -6.04 -23.20
C PRO A 278 -7.32 -4.89 -22.35
N LEU A 279 -6.10 -4.43 -22.63
CA LEU A 279 -5.44 -3.40 -21.81
C LEU A 279 -6.29 -2.13 -21.71
N PRO A 280 -6.82 -1.77 -20.50
CA PRO A 280 -7.62 -0.56 -20.32
C PRO A 280 -6.71 0.67 -20.39
N LEU A 281 -6.83 1.46 -21.45
CA LEU A 281 -5.90 2.55 -21.74
C LEU A 281 -6.04 3.77 -20.82
N ASP A 282 -7.19 3.90 -20.16
CA ASP A 282 -7.54 4.99 -19.25
C ASP A 282 -7.35 4.64 -17.76
N TRP A 283 -6.92 3.40 -17.44
CA TRP A 283 -6.56 3.03 -16.08
C TRP A 283 -5.14 3.50 -15.75
N PRO A 284 -4.83 3.79 -14.47
CA PRO A 284 -3.46 4.08 -14.05
C PRO A 284 -2.57 2.87 -14.35
N VAL A 285 -1.37 3.13 -14.87
CA VAL A 285 -0.35 2.08 -15.02
C VAL A 285 0.25 1.74 -13.66
N TYR A 286 0.37 0.46 -13.33
CA TYR A 286 1.11 0.00 -12.16
C TYR A 286 2.51 -0.44 -12.58
N THR A 287 3.53 0.14 -11.95
CA THR A 287 4.93 -0.01 -12.30
C THR A 287 5.81 -0.04 -11.05
N SER A 288 7.06 -0.47 -11.21
CA SER A 288 8.12 -0.19 -10.24
C SER A 288 8.53 1.28 -10.26
N HIS A 289 9.21 1.74 -9.21
CA HIS A 289 9.81 3.09 -9.17
C HIS A 289 10.84 3.29 -10.29
N ALA A 290 11.60 2.25 -10.64
CA ALA A 290 12.60 2.32 -11.72
C ALA A 290 11.94 2.59 -13.08
N GLU A 291 10.83 1.91 -13.39
CA GLU A 291 10.02 2.13 -14.59
C GLU A 291 9.37 3.51 -14.60
N ALA A 292 8.78 3.92 -13.47
CA ALA A 292 8.20 5.26 -13.31
C ALA A 292 9.23 6.37 -13.53
N SER A 293 10.44 6.19 -13.01
CA SER A 293 11.54 7.14 -13.18
C SER A 293 12.05 7.19 -14.64
N ALA A 294 12.07 6.06 -15.34
CA ALA A 294 12.45 6.01 -16.74
C ALA A 294 11.40 6.72 -17.61
N TYR A 295 10.11 6.47 -17.37
CA TYR A 295 9.03 7.19 -18.03
C TYR A 295 9.12 8.71 -17.79
N ALA A 296 9.35 9.14 -16.55
CA ALA A 296 9.43 10.55 -16.22
C ALA A 296 10.55 11.25 -17.00
N ARG A 297 11.72 10.61 -17.17
CA ARG A 297 12.81 11.14 -18.00
C ARG A 297 12.45 11.19 -19.48
N TRP A 298 11.79 10.15 -20.03
CA TRP A 298 11.30 10.15 -21.41
C TRP A 298 10.33 11.30 -21.65
N ALA A 299 9.46 11.60 -20.68
CA ALA A 299 8.51 12.70 -20.74
C ALA A 299 9.14 14.08 -20.41
N GLU A 300 10.47 14.17 -20.25
CA GLU A 300 11.20 15.40 -19.83
C GLU A 300 10.67 15.99 -18.51
N LYS A 301 10.28 15.14 -17.59
CA LYS A 301 9.75 15.45 -16.25
C LYS A 301 10.51 14.69 -15.16
N ALA A 302 10.04 14.79 -13.93
CA ALA A 302 10.52 14.03 -12.79
C ALA A 302 9.35 13.43 -12.00
N LEU A 303 9.62 12.44 -11.14
CA LEU A 303 8.67 12.07 -10.10
C LEU A 303 8.59 13.21 -9.06
N PRO A 304 7.42 13.54 -8.52
CA PRO A 304 7.32 14.54 -7.46
C PRO A 304 8.08 14.05 -6.21
N THR A 305 8.62 14.97 -5.43
CA THR A 305 9.06 14.66 -4.08
C THR A 305 7.83 14.43 -3.17
N GLU A 306 8.03 13.82 -2.01
CA GLU A 306 6.95 13.63 -1.02
C GLU A 306 6.30 14.97 -0.63
N VAL A 307 7.10 16.03 -0.45
CA VAL A 307 6.60 17.36 -0.09
C VAL A 307 5.81 18.00 -1.24
N GLN A 308 6.25 17.84 -2.49
CA GLN A 308 5.50 18.31 -3.66
C GLN A 308 4.18 17.58 -3.81
N TRP A 309 4.19 16.25 -3.69
CA TRP A 309 2.97 15.46 -3.72
C TRP A 309 1.99 15.89 -2.63
N HIS A 310 2.48 16.05 -1.39
CA HIS A 310 1.69 16.50 -0.25
C HIS A 310 1.08 17.89 -0.49
N ARG A 311 1.89 18.85 -0.96
CA ARG A 311 1.43 20.20 -1.30
C ARG A 311 0.34 20.19 -2.37
N ALA A 312 0.51 19.37 -3.42
CA ALA A 312 -0.49 19.23 -4.49
C ALA A 312 -1.79 18.63 -3.99
N ALA A 313 -1.73 17.66 -3.06
CA ALA A 313 -2.90 16.97 -2.53
C ALA A 313 -3.68 17.80 -1.51
N TYR A 314 -2.99 18.34 -0.51
CA TYR A 314 -3.63 18.92 0.69
C TYR A 314 -3.51 20.44 0.77
N GLY A 315 -2.59 21.04 0.03
CA GLY A 315 -2.39 22.48 0.05
C GLY A 315 -3.59 23.27 -0.47
N THR A 316 -3.67 24.53 -0.05
CA THR A 316 -4.63 25.53 -0.54
C THR A 316 -3.89 26.80 -0.93
N GLN A 317 -4.59 27.78 -1.50
CA GLN A 317 -4.05 29.12 -1.73
C GLN A 317 -3.80 29.88 -0.40
N GLY A 318 -4.46 29.44 0.68
CA GLY A 318 -4.27 29.98 2.03
C GLY A 318 -3.16 29.26 2.81
N ILE A 319 -3.13 29.54 4.11
CA ILE A 319 -2.15 28.95 5.05
C ILE A 319 -2.60 27.60 5.62
N HIS A 320 -3.88 27.24 5.44
CA HIS A 320 -4.46 26.00 5.96
C HIS A 320 -4.41 24.91 4.92
N GLU A 321 -4.03 23.71 5.33
CA GLU A 321 -4.12 22.52 4.52
C GLU A 321 -5.45 21.80 4.76
N ARG A 322 -5.96 21.16 3.71
CA ARG A 322 -7.15 20.30 3.81
C ARG A 322 -6.83 18.99 4.55
N THR A 323 -7.84 18.43 5.17
CA THR A 323 -7.75 17.08 5.75
C THR A 323 -7.73 16.01 4.65
N TYR A 324 -8.50 16.23 3.58
CA TYR A 324 -8.56 15.37 2.40
C TYR A 324 -8.42 16.22 1.13
N PRO A 325 -7.88 15.65 0.03
CA PRO A 325 -7.66 16.42 -1.19
C PRO A 325 -8.94 17.06 -1.76
N SER A 326 -10.03 16.31 -1.82
CA SER A 326 -11.24 16.72 -2.56
C SER A 326 -12.22 17.62 -1.80
N ALA A 327 -12.12 17.76 -0.51
CA ALA A 327 -12.82 18.71 0.36
C ALA A 327 -12.59 18.34 1.83
N ASP A 328 -13.01 19.20 2.77
CA ASP A 328 -12.91 18.92 4.20
C ASP A 328 -13.94 17.88 4.70
N SER A 329 -14.60 17.18 3.81
CA SER A 329 -15.68 16.23 4.11
C SER A 329 -15.20 14.80 4.12
N THR A 330 -15.36 14.12 5.25
CA THR A 330 -15.22 12.66 5.41
C THR A 330 -16.29 11.87 4.66
N ALA A 331 -17.32 12.55 4.11
CA ALA A 331 -18.45 11.90 3.45
C ALA A 331 -18.06 11.01 2.28
N ASN A 332 -16.92 11.29 1.63
CA ASN A 332 -16.43 10.51 0.50
C ASN A 332 -15.51 9.34 0.91
N LEU A 333 -14.97 9.34 2.14
CA LEU A 333 -14.16 8.22 2.63
C LEU A 333 -14.98 6.95 2.90
N GLY A 334 -16.27 7.09 3.18
CA GLY A 334 -17.17 5.96 3.39
C GLY A 334 -17.43 5.11 2.15
N GLN A 335 -16.93 5.53 0.98
CA GLN A 335 -16.96 4.77 -0.28
C GLN A 335 -15.60 4.14 -0.64
N TYR A 336 -14.57 4.30 0.20
CA TYR A 336 -13.26 3.70 0.00
C TYR A 336 -12.98 2.59 1.02
N PRO A 337 -12.36 1.47 0.63
CA PRO A 337 -12.08 1.08 -0.76
C PRO A 337 -13.37 0.99 -1.57
N LEU A 338 -13.27 1.12 -2.90
CA LEU A 338 -14.45 0.93 -3.78
C LEU A 338 -14.97 -0.49 -3.56
N PRO A 339 -16.20 -0.69 -3.06
CA PRO A 339 -16.64 -1.98 -2.51
C PRO A 339 -16.51 -3.17 -3.47
N ASP A 340 -16.59 -2.90 -4.78
CA ASP A 340 -16.59 -3.92 -5.82
C ASP A 340 -15.32 -3.87 -6.71
N ALA A 341 -14.35 -2.99 -6.43
CA ALA A 341 -13.15 -2.87 -7.25
C ALA A 341 -12.04 -3.74 -6.69
N LEU A 342 -11.74 -4.82 -7.39
CA LEU A 342 -10.54 -5.66 -7.15
C LEU A 342 -9.34 -5.18 -7.97
N ASP A 343 -9.62 -4.50 -9.06
CA ASP A 343 -8.69 -3.95 -10.04
C ASP A 343 -8.83 -2.42 -10.12
N PRO A 344 -7.90 -1.69 -10.75
CA PRO A 344 -8.02 -0.26 -10.95
C PRO A 344 -9.27 0.16 -11.70
N VAL A 345 -9.57 1.43 -11.62
CA VAL A 345 -10.65 2.07 -12.40
C VAL A 345 -10.06 3.18 -13.26
N PRO A 346 -10.78 3.72 -14.28
CA PRO A 346 -10.32 4.87 -15.06
C PRO A 346 -9.87 6.03 -14.17
N VAL A 347 -8.79 6.73 -14.58
CA VAL A 347 -8.21 7.84 -13.78
C VAL A 347 -9.17 8.99 -13.53
N ASN A 348 -10.21 9.11 -14.34
CA ASN A 348 -11.28 10.11 -14.22
C ASN A 348 -12.61 9.52 -13.72
N HIS A 349 -12.60 8.33 -13.14
CA HIS A 349 -13.80 7.71 -12.59
C HIS A 349 -14.33 8.52 -11.40
N THR A 350 -15.63 8.80 -11.38
CA THR A 350 -16.28 9.64 -10.36
C THR A 350 -16.24 9.07 -8.94
N GLY A 351 -16.01 7.77 -8.80
CA GLY A 351 -15.78 7.12 -7.51
C GLY A 351 -14.37 7.29 -6.95
N VAL A 352 -13.40 7.77 -7.76
CA VAL A 352 -12.10 8.21 -7.29
C VAL A 352 -12.25 9.59 -6.68
N MET A 353 -11.67 9.80 -5.50
CA MET A 353 -11.81 11.07 -4.77
C MET A 353 -11.42 12.26 -5.68
N GLY A 354 -12.29 13.26 -5.73
CA GLY A 354 -12.23 14.37 -6.67
C GLY A 354 -10.97 15.24 -6.59
N ALA A 355 -11.02 16.41 -7.22
CA ALA A 355 -9.87 17.30 -7.39
C ALA A 355 -9.38 17.94 -6.08
N SER A 356 -8.07 18.06 -5.93
CA SER A 356 -7.44 18.89 -4.90
C SER A 356 -7.78 20.38 -5.10
N ALA A 357 -7.42 21.23 -4.15
CA ALA A 357 -7.67 22.67 -4.28
C ALA A 357 -6.98 23.31 -5.49
N PHE A 358 -5.97 22.66 -6.03
CA PHE A 358 -5.24 23.10 -7.22
C PHE A 358 -5.65 22.37 -8.50
N GLY A 359 -6.60 21.43 -8.42
CA GLY A 359 -7.11 20.70 -9.57
C GLY A 359 -6.36 19.41 -9.90
N ALA A 360 -5.47 18.91 -9.04
CA ALA A 360 -4.92 17.57 -9.18
C ALA A 360 -5.97 16.54 -8.76
N GLU A 361 -6.24 15.55 -9.62
CA GLU A 361 -7.33 14.59 -9.44
C GLU A 361 -6.86 13.22 -9.00
N GLY A 362 -7.69 12.50 -8.25
CA GLY A 362 -7.40 11.14 -7.83
C GLY A 362 -6.14 11.01 -6.97
N MET A 363 -5.87 12.00 -6.10
CA MET A 363 -4.68 11.96 -5.22
C MET A 363 -4.74 10.84 -4.18
N LEU A 364 -5.93 10.36 -3.82
CA LEU A 364 -6.10 9.20 -2.95
C LEU A 364 -6.81 8.08 -3.70
N GLY A 365 -6.40 6.84 -3.42
CA GLY A 365 -6.94 5.64 -4.03
C GLY A 365 -6.49 5.40 -5.46
N ASN A 366 -6.98 4.31 -6.06
CA ASN A 366 -6.73 3.91 -7.45
C ASN A 366 -5.24 3.73 -7.82
N GLY A 367 -4.43 3.34 -6.86
CA GLY A 367 -2.98 3.13 -6.96
C GLY A 367 -2.19 4.10 -6.09
N TRP A 368 -1.26 3.54 -5.30
CA TRP A 368 -0.21 4.31 -4.66
C TRP A 368 0.56 5.11 -5.71
N GLU A 369 1.19 6.18 -5.31
CA GLU A 369 1.99 7.01 -6.21
C GLU A 369 3.44 7.07 -5.74
N TRP A 370 4.35 6.63 -6.61
CA TRP A 370 5.78 6.75 -6.39
C TRP A 370 6.22 8.20 -6.30
N THR A 371 7.05 8.50 -5.33
CA THR A 371 7.76 9.79 -5.21
C THR A 371 9.26 9.59 -5.43
N SER A 372 9.99 10.66 -5.70
CA SER A 372 11.45 10.64 -5.78
C SER A 372 12.14 10.70 -4.41
N THR A 373 11.37 10.77 -3.31
CA THR A 373 11.91 10.88 -1.97
C THR A 373 12.30 9.52 -1.41
N GLU A 374 13.55 9.37 -0.99
CA GLU A 374 14.00 8.21 -0.23
C GLU A 374 13.27 8.16 1.12
N PHE A 375 12.92 6.95 1.54
CA PHE A 375 12.27 6.77 2.83
C PHE A 375 13.27 6.97 3.97
N ALA A 376 13.11 8.06 4.68
CA ALA A 376 13.97 8.48 5.78
C ALA A 376 13.14 8.91 7.00
N PRO A 377 13.71 8.91 8.20
CA PRO A 377 13.01 9.33 9.41
C PRO A 377 12.69 10.83 9.36
N PHE A 378 11.54 11.22 9.90
CA PHE A 378 11.26 12.61 10.20
C PHE A 378 12.07 13.11 11.40
N PRO A 379 12.30 14.43 11.54
CA PRO A 379 12.97 14.98 12.72
C PRO A 379 12.28 14.54 14.02
N GLY A 380 13.04 14.02 14.98
CA GLY A 380 12.49 13.53 16.24
C GLY A 380 11.87 12.12 16.17
N PHE A 381 12.14 11.37 15.14
CA PHE A 381 11.70 9.97 15.02
C PHE A 381 12.06 9.15 16.26
N ARG A 382 11.13 8.29 16.70
CA ARG A 382 11.34 7.26 17.71
C ARG A 382 10.53 6.02 17.32
N PRO A 383 11.16 4.84 17.24
CA PRO A 383 10.43 3.61 16.94
C PRO A 383 9.44 3.28 18.05
N PHE A 384 8.35 2.62 17.74
CA PHE A 384 7.43 2.10 18.75
C PHE A 384 8.08 0.95 19.52
N ALA A 385 8.05 1.01 20.86
CA ALA A 385 8.59 -0.06 21.71
C ALA A 385 7.87 -1.40 21.48
N CYS A 386 6.56 -1.37 21.18
CA CYS A 386 5.79 -2.57 20.88
C CYS A 386 6.09 -3.20 19.52
N TYR A 387 6.67 -2.42 18.56
CA TYR A 387 7.06 -2.92 17.24
C TYR A 387 8.24 -2.11 16.68
N PRO A 388 9.44 -2.23 17.24
CA PRO A 388 10.59 -1.38 16.90
C PRO A 388 11.13 -1.62 15.48
N GLY A 389 10.85 -2.78 14.88
CA GLY A 389 11.27 -3.13 13.53
C GLY A 389 10.34 -2.64 12.42
N TYR A 390 9.28 -1.86 12.73
CA TYR A 390 8.30 -1.48 11.71
C TYR A 390 8.89 -0.64 10.57
N SER A 391 9.57 0.48 10.88
CA SER A 391 10.10 1.38 9.85
C SER A 391 11.61 1.60 9.94
N ALA A 392 12.21 1.55 11.12
CA ALA A 392 13.60 1.96 11.34
C ALA A 392 14.62 1.21 10.47
N GLN A 393 14.41 -0.07 10.22
CA GLN A 393 15.29 -0.90 9.39
C GLN A 393 15.24 -0.56 7.90
N PHE A 394 14.24 0.19 7.45
CA PHE A 394 14.04 0.58 6.05
C PHE A 394 14.54 2.00 5.75
N PHE A 395 15.13 2.69 6.73
CA PHE A 395 15.87 3.94 6.53
C PHE A 395 17.29 3.64 6.02
N ASP A 396 17.37 2.90 4.95
CA ASP A 396 18.60 2.29 4.42
C ASP A 396 19.08 2.92 3.09
N GLY A 397 18.40 3.99 2.63
CA GLY A 397 18.67 4.65 1.35
C GLY A 397 18.27 3.81 0.12
N LYS A 398 17.50 2.73 0.32
CA LYS A 398 17.09 1.83 -0.77
C LYS A 398 15.58 1.80 -0.99
N HIS A 399 14.82 2.43 -0.11
CA HIS A 399 13.35 2.48 -0.20
C HIS A 399 12.89 3.87 -0.57
N TYR A 400 11.82 3.96 -1.34
CA TYR A 400 11.21 5.21 -1.78
C TYR A 400 9.80 5.34 -1.22
N VAL A 401 9.42 6.58 -0.88
CA VAL A 401 8.10 6.89 -0.34
C VAL A 401 7.04 6.79 -1.42
N LEU A 402 5.92 6.14 -1.06
CA LEU A 402 4.68 6.15 -1.82
C LEU A 402 3.60 6.87 -1.03
N LYS A 403 2.76 7.63 -1.74
CA LYS A 403 1.64 8.38 -1.17
C LYS A 403 0.32 7.98 -1.84
N GLY A 404 -0.77 8.32 -1.20
CA GLY A 404 -2.13 8.11 -1.76
C GLY A 404 -2.83 6.87 -1.25
N GLY A 405 -2.74 5.79 -1.94
CA GLY A 405 -3.39 4.51 -1.65
C GLY A 405 -3.92 3.82 -2.90
N SER A 406 -4.08 2.52 -2.85
CA SER A 406 -4.65 1.73 -3.93
C SER A 406 -6.16 1.50 -3.73
N VAL A 407 -6.80 0.81 -4.67
CA VAL A 407 -8.20 0.37 -4.53
C VAL A 407 -8.42 -0.60 -3.36
N ARG A 408 -7.33 -1.17 -2.82
CA ARG A 408 -7.35 -2.14 -1.72
C ARG A 408 -6.87 -1.57 -0.39
N THR A 409 -6.41 -0.31 -0.38
CA THR A 409 -5.93 0.33 0.84
C THR A 409 -7.11 0.66 1.75
N ALA A 410 -7.07 0.19 2.99
CA ALA A 410 -8.10 0.46 3.97
C ALA A 410 -8.20 1.96 4.30
N SER A 411 -9.42 2.45 4.49
CA SER A 411 -9.71 3.88 4.68
C SER A 411 -8.95 4.53 5.86
N CYS A 412 -8.66 3.78 6.91
CA CYS A 412 -7.88 4.28 8.06
C CYS A 412 -6.42 4.64 7.67
N MET A 413 -5.89 4.07 6.61
CA MET A 413 -4.53 4.37 6.08
C MET A 413 -4.53 5.46 5.01
N LEU A 414 -5.69 6.01 4.61
CA LEU A 414 -5.76 7.12 3.66
C LEU A 414 -5.58 8.49 4.32
N ARG A 415 -5.07 8.54 5.54
CA ARG A 415 -4.75 9.80 6.24
C ARG A 415 -3.51 10.48 5.62
N ARG A 416 -3.46 11.79 5.69
CA ARG A 416 -2.42 12.60 5.04
C ARG A 416 -1.00 12.30 5.53
N SER A 417 -0.84 11.88 6.79
CA SER A 417 0.47 11.57 7.39
C SER A 417 1.01 10.21 6.98
N PHE A 418 0.16 9.28 6.52
CA PHE A 418 0.57 7.92 6.18
C PHE A 418 1.62 7.92 5.06
N ARG A 419 2.66 7.11 5.24
CA ARG A 419 3.77 6.90 4.32
C ARG A 419 3.94 5.41 4.10
N ASN A 420 3.83 4.97 2.84
CA ASN A 420 4.20 3.64 2.44
C ASN A 420 5.59 3.67 1.79
N TRP A 421 6.29 2.55 1.72
CA TRP A 421 7.63 2.50 1.12
C TRP A 421 7.91 1.13 0.53
N PHE A 422 8.64 1.11 -0.59
CA PHE A 422 9.14 -0.10 -1.23
C PHE A 422 10.48 0.16 -1.91
N GLN A 423 11.20 -0.94 -2.20
CA GLN A 423 12.40 -0.89 -3.02
C GLN A 423 12.06 -0.49 -4.47
N PRO A 424 12.96 0.21 -5.19
CA PRO A 424 12.68 0.75 -6.52
C PRO A 424 12.42 -0.31 -7.59
N HIS A 425 12.79 -1.55 -7.34
CA HIS A 425 12.62 -2.67 -8.27
C HIS A 425 11.38 -3.53 -7.96
N TYR A 426 10.63 -3.20 -6.91
CA TYR A 426 9.45 -3.96 -6.52
C TYR A 426 8.26 -3.58 -7.40
N GLN A 427 7.89 -4.47 -8.33
CA GLN A 427 6.95 -4.19 -9.41
C GLN A 427 5.51 -4.70 -9.17
N TYR A 428 5.24 -5.34 -8.03
CA TYR A 428 3.97 -6.02 -7.77
C TYR A 428 2.99 -5.23 -6.93
N VAL A 429 3.45 -4.19 -6.22
CA VAL A 429 2.58 -3.31 -5.45
C VAL A 429 1.63 -2.56 -6.39
N TYR A 430 0.41 -2.30 -5.95
CA TYR A 430 -0.57 -1.52 -6.69
C TYR A 430 -0.17 -0.03 -6.71
N ALA A 431 0.91 0.27 -7.40
CA ALA A 431 1.50 1.59 -7.47
C ALA A 431 1.72 2.07 -8.90
N GLY A 432 1.15 3.22 -9.18
CA GLY A 432 1.45 4.01 -10.35
C GLY A 432 2.25 5.25 -9.95
N PHE A 433 2.10 6.31 -10.72
CA PHE A 433 2.79 7.59 -10.48
C PHE A 433 2.12 8.72 -11.27
N ARG A 434 2.49 9.93 -10.93
CA ARG A 434 2.32 11.12 -11.78
C ARG A 434 3.64 11.83 -11.88
N CYS A 435 3.83 12.66 -12.92
CA CYS A 435 5.05 13.42 -13.08
C CYS A 435 4.88 14.87 -12.60
N ALA A 436 5.98 15.47 -12.17
CA ALA A 436 6.11 16.87 -11.86
C ALA A 436 7.15 17.52 -12.78
N GLY A 437 6.97 18.83 -13.03
CA GLY A 437 7.89 19.64 -13.81
C GLY A 437 8.18 20.97 -13.13
N GLY A 438 9.17 21.70 -13.60
CA GLY A 438 9.39 23.09 -13.21
C GLY A 438 8.24 24.01 -13.66
N PRO A 439 8.16 25.24 -13.15
CA PRO A 439 7.25 26.26 -13.68
C PRO A 439 7.59 26.47 -15.17
N ARG A 440 6.58 26.59 -16.00
CA ARG A 440 6.75 26.91 -17.43
C ARG A 440 6.98 28.38 -17.62
#